data_1f8b19b1aae2277c874a72cf5faec7d5
#
_entry.id   1f8b19b1aae2277c874a72cf5faec7d5
#
_cell.length_a   1.000
_cell.length_b   1.000
_cell.length_c   1.000
_cell.angle_alpha   90.00
_cell.angle_beta   90.00
_cell.angle_gamma   90.00
#
_symmetry.space_group_name_H-M   'P 1'
#
loop_
_entity.id
_entity.type
_entity.pdbx_description
1 polymer ?
#
loop_
_entity_poly.entity_id
_entity_poly.type
_entity_poly.pdbx_seq_one_letter_code
_entity_poly.pdbx_strand_id
1 'polypeptide(L)'
;MIKSVLIANRGEIAIRIARTARRMGIKTYVVRTAKEPEAVYLSAADAVIDFPETDGNIPEFLDIDRLVGLAREYKIDSLHPGYGYLSENAELAERCRDN
;
A
#
# COMPACT_ATOMS: atom_id res chain seq x y z
N MET A 1 5.03 -9.60 -15.90
CA MET A 1 6.03 -9.00 -15.00
C MET A 1 5.42 -7.83 -14.24
N ILE A 2 5.65 -7.79 -12.92
CA ILE A 2 5.15 -6.70 -12.07
C ILE A 2 5.96 -5.45 -12.32
N LYS A 3 5.28 -4.35 -12.61
CA LYS A 3 5.93 -3.05 -12.90
C LYS A 3 5.72 -2.03 -11.79
N SER A 4 4.69 -2.22 -10.96
CA SER A 4 4.37 -1.31 -9.88
C SER A 4 3.78 -2.07 -8.69
N VAL A 5 3.93 -1.49 -7.50
CA VAL A 5 3.42 -2.07 -6.27
C VAL A 5 2.89 -0.99 -5.34
N LEU A 6 1.71 -1.23 -4.77
CA LEU A 6 1.17 -0.41 -3.68
C LEU A 6 1.54 -1.10 -2.37
N ILE A 7 2.31 -0.41 -1.53
CA ILE A 7 2.74 -0.95 -0.24
C ILE A 7 1.69 -0.59 0.80
N ALA A 8 0.92 -1.58 1.23
CA ALA A 8 -0.17 -1.39 2.18
C ALA A 8 0.33 -1.62 3.61
N ASN A 9 1.34 -0.86 3.99
CA ASN A 9 1.92 -0.89 5.32
C ASN A 9 2.65 0.41 5.58
N ARG A 10 3.19 0.56 6.79
CA ARG A 10 3.82 1.79 7.24
C ARG A 10 5.17 1.50 7.91
N GLY A 11 5.87 2.57 8.28
CA GLY A 11 7.07 2.48 9.09
C GLY A 11 8.22 1.75 8.41
N GLU A 12 9.05 1.09 9.22
CA GLU A 12 10.24 0.39 8.73
C GLU A 12 9.91 -0.70 7.73
N ILE A 13 8.77 -1.38 7.89
CA ILE A 13 8.36 -2.44 6.96
C ILE A 13 8.14 -1.85 5.57
N ALA A 14 7.46 -0.72 5.48
CA ALA A 14 7.23 -0.05 4.20
C ALA A 14 8.55 0.38 3.55
N ILE A 15 9.49 0.90 4.35
CA ILE A 15 10.81 1.30 3.86
C ILE A 15 11.56 0.12 3.26
N ARG A 16 11.57 -1.01 3.95
CA ARG A 16 12.28 -2.21 3.47
C ARG A 16 11.70 -2.74 2.16
N ILE A 17 10.38 -2.78 2.06
CA ILE A 17 9.72 -3.23 0.85
C ILE A 17 10.04 -2.28 -0.31
N ALA A 18 9.97 -0.97 -0.06
CA ALA A 18 10.27 0.03 -1.07
C ALA A 18 11.70 -0.09 -1.60
N ARG A 19 12.68 -0.29 -0.71
CA ARG A 19 14.07 -0.46 -1.12
C ARG A 19 14.24 -1.67 -2.03
N THR A 20 13.67 -2.80 -1.66
CA THR A 20 13.79 -4.02 -2.45
C THR A 20 13.11 -3.85 -3.81
N ALA A 21 11.91 -3.30 -3.82
CA ALA A 21 11.18 -3.08 -5.07
C ALA A 21 11.94 -2.16 -6.03
N ARG A 22 12.55 -1.10 -5.50
CA ARG A 22 13.32 -0.18 -6.33
C ARG A 22 14.54 -0.84 -6.94
N ARG A 23 15.23 -1.72 -6.20
CA ARG A 23 16.35 -2.50 -6.75
C ARG A 23 15.89 -3.40 -7.90
N MET A 24 14.65 -3.86 -7.86
CA MET A 24 14.09 -4.70 -8.90
C MET A 24 13.51 -3.91 -10.07
N GLY A 25 13.60 -2.60 -10.03
CA GLY A 25 13.04 -1.75 -11.08
C GLY A 25 11.53 -1.60 -11.02
N ILE A 26 10.93 -1.87 -9.88
CA ILE A 26 9.48 -1.77 -9.67
C ILE A 26 9.15 -0.40 -9.10
N LYS A 27 8.19 0.29 -9.71
CA LYS A 27 7.73 1.58 -9.21
C LYS A 27 6.93 1.38 -7.92
N THR A 28 7.26 2.13 -6.88
CA THR A 28 6.65 1.98 -5.56
C THR A 28 5.70 3.11 -5.25
N TYR A 29 4.56 2.73 -4.67
CA TYR A 29 3.55 3.64 -4.17
C TYR A 29 3.32 3.34 -2.70
N VAL A 30 3.26 4.38 -1.87
CA VAL A 30 2.88 4.26 -0.46
C VAL A 30 1.69 5.15 -0.19
N VAL A 31 1.01 4.87 0.91
CA VAL A 31 -0.20 5.61 1.30
C VAL A 31 0.12 6.53 2.46
N ARG A 32 -0.27 7.80 2.33
CA ARG A 32 -0.16 8.76 3.42
C ARG A 32 -1.51 8.85 4.11
N THR A 33 -1.52 8.62 5.43
CA THR A 33 -2.73 8.74 6.22
C THR A 33 -2.73 10.05 7.00
N ALA A 34 -3.91 10.50 7.41
CA ALA A 34 -4.02 11.73 8.20
C ALA A 34 -3.29 11.65 9.55
N LYS A 35 -3.11 10.44 10.07
CA LYS A 35 -2.42 10.22 11.34
C LYS A 35 -0.92 10.39 11.26
N GLU A 36 -0.34 10.22 10.08
CA GLU A 36 1.10 10.29 9.87
C GLU A 36 1.43 11.05 8.59
N PRO A 37 1.07 12.36 8.52
CA PRO A 37 1.23 13.12 7.27
C PRO A 37 2.68 13.34 6.86
N GLU A 38 3.63 13.19 7.78
CA GLU A 38 5.05 13.41 7.52
C GLU A 38 5.91 12.21 7.88
N ALA A 39 5.34 11.00 7.78
CA ALA A 39 6.06 9.79 8.13
C ALA A 39 7.29 9.58 7.24
N VAL A 40 8.36 9.03 7.83
CA VAL A 40 9.64 8.83 7.14
C VAL A 40 9.49 7.89 5.94
N TYR A 41 8.66 6.86 6.04
CA TYR A 41 8.51 5.90 4.95
C TYR A 41 8.01 6.52 3.65
N LEU A 42 7.36 7.69 3.72
CA LEU A 42 6.82 8.34 2.53
C LEU A 42 7.93 8.74 1.55
N SER A 43 9.11 9.09 2.06
CA SER A 43 10.23 9.50 1.20
C SER A 43 10.94 8.31 0.57
N ALA A 44 10.66 7.09 1.01
CA ALA A 44 11.32 5.89 0.47
C ALA A 44 10.67 5.41 -0.83
N ALA A 45 9.47 5.89 -1.15
CA ALA A 45 8.73 5.44 -2.32
C ALA A 45 8.83 6.42 -3.49
N ASP A 46 8.52 5.95 -4.68
CA ASP A 46 8.50 6.79 -5.87
C ASP A 46 7.31 7.73 -5.90
N ALA A 47 6.18 7.32 -5.33
CA ALA A 47 4.97 8.13 -5.30
C ALA A 47 4.20 7.91 -4.01
N VAL A 48 3.48 8.95 -3.58
CA VAL A 48 2.66 8.93 -2.38
C VAL A 48 1.21 9.17 -2.77
N ILE A 49 0.31 8.32 -2.27
CA ILE A 49 -1.13 8.45 -2.47
C ILE A 49 -1.75 8.85 -1.15
N ASP A 50 -2.52 9.93 -1.14
CA ASP A 50 -3.26 10.31 0.05
C ASP A 50 -4.45 9.38 0.24
N PHE A 51 -4.54 8.76 1.41
CA PHE A 51 -5.67 7.89 1.73
C PHE A 51 -6.93 8.74 1.84
N PRO A 52 -8.04 8.33 1.18
CA PRO A 52 -9.28 9.11 1.25
C PRO A 52 -9.78 9.25 2.68
N GLU A 53 -10.42 10.38 2.97
CA GLU A 53 -11.03 10.56 4.27
C GLU A 53 -12.13 9.52 4.49
N THR A 54 -12.17 8.97 5.70
CA THR A 54 -13.16 7.98 6.10
C THR A 54 -13.78 8.40 7.42
N ASP A 55 -14.81 7.69 7.84
CA ASP A 55 -15.43 7.92 9.13
C ASP A 55 -14.62 7.37 10.30
N GLY A 56 -13.49 6.73 10.02
CA GLY A 56 -12.58 6.21 11.04
C GLY A 56 -12.99 4.86 11.62
N ASN A 57 -14.03 4.24 11.10
CA ASN A 57 -14.50 2.96 11.63
C ASN A 57 -13.56 1.80 11.33
N ILE A 58 -12.83 1.87 10.23
CA ILE A 58 -11.87 0.83 9.84
C ILE A 58 -10.50 1.47 9.73
N PRO A 59 -9.48 0.94 10.43
CA PRO A 59 -8.11 1.44 10.26
C PRO A 59 -7.67 1.36 8.81
N GLU A 60 -6.95 2.37 8.33
CA GLU A 60 -6.62 2.52 6.91
C GLU A 60 -5.94 1.29 6.32
N PHE A 61 -4.96 0.72 7.03
CA PHE A 61 -4.22 -0.44 6.51
C PHE A 61 -4.99 -1.77 6.66
N LEU A 62 -6.21 -1.73 7.17
CA LEU A 62 -7.11 -2.87 7.23
C LEU A 62 -8.32 -2.71 6.30
N ASP A 63 -8.39 -1.58 5.59
CA ASP A 63 -9.52 -1.27 4.72
C ASP A 63 -9.29 -1.84 3.32
N ILE A 64 -9.71 -3.08 3.12
CA ILE A 64 -9.50 -3.82 1.88
C ILE A 64 -10.09 -3.10 0.67
N ASP A 65 -11.32 -2.66 0.77
CA ASP A 65 -12.01 -2.02 -0.35
C ASP A 65 -11.29 -0.76 -0.81
N ARG A 66 -10.84 0.05 0.14
CA ARG A 66 -10.15 1.29 -0.18
C ARG A 66 -8.78 1.03 -0.79
N LEU A 67 -8.02 0.11 -0.20
CA LEU A 67 -6.67 -0.20 -0.68
C LEU A 67 -6.70 -0.79 -2.09
N VAL A 68 -7.59 -1.74 -2.34
CA VAL A 68 -7.73 -2.32 -3.67
C VAL A 68 -8.25 -1.27 -4.65
N GLY A 69 -9.18 -0.43 -4.21
CA GLY A 69 -9.71 0.66 -5.02
C GLY A 69 -8.64 1.65 -5.45
N LEU A 70 -7.72 2.00 -4.54
CA LEU A 70 -6.59 2.87 -4.87
C LEU A 70 -5.67 2.24 -5.91
N ALA A 71 -5.37 0.95 -5.74
CA ALA A 71 -4.52 0.24 -6.69
C ALA A 71 -5.14 0.25 -8.10
N ARG A 72 -6.45 0.06 -8.19
CA ARG A 72 -7.17 0.11 -9.47
C ARG A 72 -7.16 1.52 -10.07
N GLU A 73 -7.44 2.53 -9.25
CA GLU A 73 -7.50 3.91 -9.70
C GLU A 73 -6.19 4.37 -10.30
N TYR A 74 -5.08 4.03 -9.67
CA TYR A 74 -3.74 4.41 -10.12
C TYR A 74 -3.11 3.39 -11.05
N LYS A 75 -3.84 2.36 -11.44
CA LYS A 75 -3.38 1.30 -12.36
C LYS A 75 -2.10 0.62 -11.87
N ILE A 76 -2.07 0.31 -10.57
CA ILE A 76 -0.95 -0.35 -9.93
C ILE A 76 -1.10 -1.86 -10.09
N ASP A 77 -0.04 -2.54 -10.51
CA ASP A 77 -0.07 -3.97 -10.84
C ASP A 77 -0.24 -4.90 -9.66
N SER A 78 0.22 -4.49 -8.47
CA SER A 78 0.27 -5.38 -7.32
C SER A 78 0.09 -4.63 -6.01
N LEU A 79 -0.26 -5.38 -4.96
CA LEU A 79 -0.41 -4.83 -3.64
C LEU A 79 0.36 -5.71 -2.65
N HIS A 80 1.23 -5.11 -1.84
CA HIS A 80 2.04 -5.83 -0.85
C HIS A 80 1.64 -5.39 0.55
N PRO A 81 1.04 -6.27 1.35
CA PRO A 81 0.59 -5.88 2.70
C PRO A 81 1.71 -5.86 3.77
N GLY A 82 2.87 -6.43 3.50
CA GLY A 82 3.95 -6.49 4.47
C GLY A 82 3.65 -7.44 5.61
N TYR A 83 4.02 -7.05 6.83
CA TYR A 83 3.73 -7.81 8.04
C TYR A 83 2.60 -7.18 8.82
N GLY A 84 1.82 -8.00 9.54
CA GLY A 84 0.69 -7.51 10.30
C GLY A 84 -0.42 -7.01 9.39
N TYR A 85 -1.34 -6.22 9.91
CA TYR A 85 -2.46 -5.70 9.17
C TYR A 85 -3.13 -6.76 8.28
N LEU A 86 -3.03 -6.64 6.95
CA LEU A 86 -3.67 -7.54 5.99
C LEU A 86 -2.77 -8.64 5.45
N SER A 87 -1.56 -8.80 5.99
CA SER A 87 -0.57 -9.74 5.44
C SER A 87 -1.04 -11.19 5.35
N GLU A 88 -1.91 -11.61 6.26
CA GLU A 88 -2.45 -12.97 6.30
C GLU A 88 -3.94 -13.02 5.98
N ASN A 89 -4.49 -11.97 5.37
CA ASN A 89 -5.91 -11.86 5.12
C ASN A 89 -6.27 -12.50 3.78
N ALA A 90 -7.00 -13.63 3.83
CA ALA A 90 -7.42 -14.34 2.62
C ALA A 90 -8.39 -13.51 1.77
N GLU A 91 -9.21 -12.67 2.39
CA GLU A 91 -10.15 -11.81 1.67
C GLU A 91 -9.40 -10.80 0.80
N LEU A 92 -8.31 -10.24 1.31
CA LEU A 92 -7.49 -9.32 0.52
C LEU A 92 -6.94 -10.02 -0.72
N ALA A 93 -6.41 -11.24 -0.56
CA ALA A 93 -5.87 -11.98 -1.69
C ALA A 93 -6.94 -12.26 -2.74
N GLU A 94 -8.14 -12.62 -2.33
CA GLU A 94 -9.26 -12.82 -3.25
C GLU A 94 -9.63 -11.54 -3.98
N ARG A 95 -9.74 -10.42 -3.26
CA ARG A 95 -10.10 -9.14 -3.84
C ARG A 95 -9.07 -8.66 -4.85
N CYS A 96 -7.79 -8.87 -4.56
CA CYS A 96 -6.72 -8.52 -5.50
C CYS A 96 -6.79 -9.37 -6.77
N ARG A 97 -7.05 -10.68 -6.62
CA ARG A 97 -7.17 -11.58 -7.76
C ARG A 97 -8.36 -11.20 -8.64
N ASP A 98 -9.47 -10.77 -8.04
CA ASP A 98 -10.69 -10.42 -8.75
C ASP A 98 -10.63 -9.04 -9.41
N ASN A 99 -9.63 -8.27 -9.12
CA ASN A 99 -9.45 -6.92 -9.63
C ASN A 99 -8.07 -6.74 -10.24
#